data_fe1e7fb440a91704cc3ff80a19430539
#
_entry.id   fe1e7fb440a91704cc3ff80a19430539
#
_cell.length_a   1.000
_cell.length_b   1.000
_cell.length_c   1.000
_cell.angle_alpha   90.00
_cell.angle_beta   90.00
_cell.angle_gamma   90.00
#
_symmetry.space_group_name_H-M   'P 1'
#
loop_
_entity.id
_entity.type
_entity.pdbx_description
1 polymer ?
#
loop_
_entity_poly.entity_id
_entity_poly.type
_entity_poly.pdbx_seq_one_letter_code
_entity_poly.pdbx_strand_id
1 'polypeptide(L)'
;QYLKYEDQLKIKEQQVRDALKRIGGFDEKLILPIIGCKEPWYYRNKMEFSIAERSSALNNKRGVYESVIEEERGQLSLGLHVRRRHHDLVELTECFLLNDYAGRLVAKMREFFRELDAKGRIGEEIHLLSIIVREGKHSGEIMVNLLVENCDPDFTDEFVQLLRDELKDRKLTSVYLTQIINFKGRPKKTHERLLWGEPLIHEGLRLENGKVLQFEL
;
A
#
# COMPACT_ATOMS: atom_id res chain seq x y z
N GLN A 1 7.29 -11.95 -8.30
CA GLN A 1 8.37 -12.82 -7.82
C GLN A 1 8.41 -14.08 -8.70
N TYR A 2 9.32 -14.10 -9.68
CA TYR A 2 9.40 -15.17 -10.69
C TYR A 2 10.33 -16.32 -10.31
N LEU A 3 11.09 -16.15 -9.22
CA LEU A 3 12.09 -17.12 -8.76
C LEU A 3 11.73 -17.64 -7.38
N LYS A 4 12.12 -18.88 -7.10
CA LYS A 4 12.07 -19.43 -5.74
C LYS A 4 12.93 -18.58 -4.81
N TYR A 5 12.55 -18.52 -3.54
CA TYR A 5 13.20 -17.62 -2.58
C TYR A 5 14.70 -17.96 -2.40
N GLU A 6 15.04 -19.24 -2.36
CA GLU A 6 16.43 -19.72 -2.24
C GLU A 6 17.29 -19.25 -3.43
N ASP A 7 16.73 -19.22 -4.64
CA ASP A 7 17.44 -18.76 -5.82
C ASP A 7 17.59 -17.22 -5.82
N GLN A 8 16.59 -16.52 -5.30
CA GLN A 8 16.71 -15.07 -5.06
C GLN A 8 17.83 -14.74 -4.08
N LEU A 9 17.99 -15.53 -3.00
CA LEU A 9 19.07 -15.35 -2.02
C LEU A 9 20.44 -15.58 -2.68
N LYS A 10 20.62 -16.65 -3.45
CA LYS A 10 21.87 -16.92 -4.17
C LYS A 10 22.26 -15.78 -5.10
N ILE A 11 21.30 -15.27 -5.89
CA ILE A 11 21.57 -14.17 -6.82
C ILE A 11 21.96 -12.90 -6.05
N LYS A 12 21.25 -12.56 -4.99
CA LYS A 12 21.56 -11.39 -4.15
C LYS A 12 22.93 -11.49 -3.49
N GLU A 13 23.26 -12.67 -2.94
CA GLU A 13 24.56 -12.91 -2.33
C GLU A 13 25.68 -12.74 -3.36
N GLN A 14 25.50 -13.33 -4.56
CA GLN A 14 26.48 -13.22 -5.63
C GLN A 14 26.70 -11.77 -6.07
N GLN A 15 25.62 -10.97 -6.20
CA GLN A 15 25.71 -9.55 -6.54
C GLN A 15 26.53 -8.75 -5.52
N VAL A 16 26.33 -9.00 -4.22
CA VAL A 16 27.09 -8.35 -3.15
C VAL A 16 28.55 -8.78 -3.18
N ARG A 17 28.81 -10.09 -3.31
CA ARG A 17 30.17 -10.63 -3.43
C ARG A 17 30.92 -10.03 -4.60
N ASP A 18 30.29 -9.98 -5.78
CA ASP A 18 30.91 -9.39 -6.98
C ASP A 18 31.21 -7.89 -6.79
N ALA A 19 30.29 -7.13 -6.20
CA ALA A 19 30.50 -5.72 -5.95
C ALA A 19 31.63 -5.46 -4.96
N LEU A 20 31.66 -6.15 -3.83
CA LEU A 20 32.68 -5.98 -2.81
C LEU A 20 34.05 -6.45 -3.29
N LYS A 21 34.13 -7.59 -3.98
CA LYS A 21 35.39 -8.14 -4.50
C LYS A 21 35.93 -7.33 -5.67
N ARG A 22 35.12 -7.10 -6.73
CA ARG A 22 35.60 -6.50 -7.99
C ARG A 22 35.72 -4.99 -7.95
N ILE A 23 34.81 -4.31 -7.23
CA ILE A 23 34.78 -2.85 -7.14
C ILE A 23 35.49 -2.39 -5.85
N GLY A 24 35.14 -3.01 -4.73
CA GLY A 24 35.67 -2.64 -3.42
C GLY A 24 37.06 -3.19 -3.09
N GLY A 25 37.53 -4.23 -3.81
CA GLY A 25 38.83 -4.86 -3.56
C GLY A 25 38.93 -5.61 -2.23
N PHE A 26 37.81 -5.94 -1.60
CA PHE A 26 37.77 -6.66 -0.32
C PHE A 26 38.06 -8.17 -0.49
N ASP A 27 38.70 -8.76 0.53
CA ASP A 27 38.88 -10.20 0.62
C ASP A 27 37.51 -10.88 0.78
N GLU A 28 37.25 -11.88 -0.05
CA GLU A 28 36.01 -12.65 -0.05
C GLU A 28 35.70 -13.32 1.30
N LYS A 29 36.73 -13.64 2.08
CA LYS A 29 36.60 -14.19 3.44
C LYS A 29 35.90 -13.27 4.43
N LEU A 30 35.87 -11.98 4.17
CA LEU A 30 35.20 -10.98 4.99
C LEU A 30 33.70 -10.91 4.71
N ILE A 31 33.23 -11.54 3.62
CA ILE A 31 31.84 -11.48 3.20
C ILE A 31 31.10 -12.68 3.81
N LEU A 32 30.28 -12.37 4.80
CA LEU A 32 29.46 -13.39 5.44
C LEU A 32 28.32 -13.87 4.52
N PRO A 33 27.78 -15.09 4.73
CA PRO A 33 26.62 -15.58 3.99
C PRO A 33 25.42 -14.65 4.16
N ILE A 34 24.55 -14.59 3.15
CA ILE A 34 23.31 -13.83 3.21
C ILE A 34 22.38 -14.40 4.30
N ILE A 35 21.76 -13.52 5.06
CA ILE A 35 20.74 -13.88 6.03
C ILE A 35 19.38 -13.87 5.33
N GLY A 36 18.75 -15.04 5.23
CA GLY A 36 17.41 -15.18 4.68
C GLY A 36 16.31 -14.84 5.69
N CYS A 37 15.16 -14.39 5.18
CA CYS A 37 13.95 -14.23 5.97
C CYS A 37 13.28 -15.60 6.19
N LYS A 38 12.79 -15.89 7.40
CA LYS A 38 12.08 -17.14 7.71
C LYS A 38 10.73 -17.21 6.98
N GLU A 39 10.01 -16.07 6.93
CA GLU A 39 8.75 -15.92 6.22
C GLU A 39 8.93 -14.83 5.13
N PRO A 40 9.07 -15.20 3.86
CA PRO A 40 9.34 -14.24 2.78
C PRO A 40 8.08 -13.49 2.30
N TRP A 41 6.93 -13.79 2.85
CA TRP A 41 5.65 -13.14 2.58
C TRP A 41 5.27 -12.17 3.70
N TYR A 42 4.32 -11.28 3.44
CA TYR A 42 3.74 -10.36 4.42
C TYR A 42 4.75 -9.51 5.20
N TYR A 43 5.89 -9.18 4.56
CA TYR A 43 7.02 -8.51 5.21
C TYR A 43 6.89 -6.99 5.27
N ARG A 44 5.92 -6.40 4.57
CA ARG A 44 5.71 -4.95 4.56
C ARG A 44 4.88 -4.51 5.74
N ASN A 45 5.28 -3.39 6.34
CA ASN A 45 4.55 -2.69 7.38
C ASN A 45 3.67 -1.57 6.82
N LYS A 46 3.95 -1.14 5.58
CA LYS A 46 3.23 -0.06 4.90
C LYS A 46 2.96 -0.44 3.46
N MET A 47 1.73 -0.19 3.02
CA MET A 47 1.34 -0.21 1.61
C MET A 47 0.54 1.05 1.28
N GLU A 48 0.74 1.55 0.08
CA GLU A 48 -0.07 2.61 -0.51
C GLU A 48 -0.76 2.07 -1.76
N PHE A 49 -2.08 2.24 -1.80
CA PHE A 49 -2.93 1.83 -2.90
C PHE A 49 -3.48 3.08 -3.58
N SER A 50 -3.19 3.24 -4.85
CA SER A 50 -3.63 4.39 -5.64
C SER A 50 -5.06 4.22 -6.10
N ILE A 51 -5.76 5.34 -6.22
CA ILE A 51 -7.12 5.43 -6.76
C ILE A 51 -7.02 6.20 -8.07
N ALA A 52 -7.62 5.67 -9.12
CA ALA A 52 -7.68 6.32 -10.43
C ALA A 52 -8.85 5.78 -11.24
N GLU A 53 -9.34 6.58 -12.17
CA GLU A 53 -10.25 6.08 -13.20
C GLU A 53 -9.51 5.12 -14.13
N ARG A 54 -10.15 4.02 -14.50
CA ARG A 54 -9.61 3.09 -15.48
C ARG A 54 -9.48 3.80 -16.83
N SER A 55 -8.25 4.01 -17.26
CA SER A 55 -8.00 4.63 -18.55
C SER A 55 -8.36 3.68 -19.69
N SER A 56 -8.96 4.24 -20.72
CA SER A 56 -9.38 3.53 -21.95
C SER A 56 -8.22 3.04 -22.82
N ALA A 57 -7.00 3.34 -22.47
CA ALA A 57 -5.84 3.19 -23.34
C ALA A 57 -4.92 2.04 -22.96
N LEU A 58 -5.46 0.83 -22.84
CA LEU A 58 -4.64 -0.36 -23.05
C LEU A 58 -4.49 -0.67 -24.53
N ASN A 59 -3.99 0.29 -25.29
CA ASN A 59 -3.44 0.04 -26.61
C ASN A 59 -2.11 -0.70 -26.44
N ASN A 60 -2.19 -1.99 -26.13
CA ASN A 60 -1.02 -2.83 -25.94
C ASN A 60 -0.59 -3.48 -27.26
N LYS A 61 0.38 -2.86 -27.93
CA LYS A 61 1.08 -3.48 -29.07
C LYS A 61 1.96 -4.69 -28.70
N ARG A 62 1.96 -5.15 -27.44
CA ARG A 62 2.82 -6.26 -26.93
C ARG A 62 2.10 -7.20 -25.97
N GLY A 63 0.87 -7.51 -26.19
CA GLY A 63 0.22 -8.81 -25.94
C GLY A 63 0.42 -9.55 -24.60
N VAL A 64 0.24 -8.97 -23.42
CA VAL A 64 0.26 -9.74 -22.15
C VAL A 64 -0.77 -9.28 -21.12
N TYR A 65 -1.65 -8.33 -21.39
CA TYR A 65 -2.72 -7.98 -20.44
C TYR A 65 -4.05 -7.99 -21.18
N GLU A 66 -5.05 -8.63 -20.60
CA GLU A 66 -6.42 -8.64 -21.11
C GLU A 66 -6.88 -7.19 -21.35
N SER A 67 -7.47 -6.96 -22.49
CA SER A 67 -8.11 -5.70 -22.84
C SER A 67 -9.15 -5.36 -21.78
N VAL A 68 -9.07 -4.15 -21.21
CA VAL A 68 -10.18 -3.61 -20.43
C VAL A 68 -11.40 -3.62 -21.35
N ILE A 69 -12.44 -4.33 -20.94
CA ILE A 69 -13.71 -4.38 -21.65
C ILE A 69 -14.22 -2.92 -21.73
N GLU A 70 -14.76 -2.50 -22.85
CA GLU A 70 -15.24 -1.10 -23.03
C GLU A 70 -16.23 -0.67 -21.92
N GLU A 71 -16.97 -1.61 -21.37
CA GLU A 71 -17.91 -1.44 -20.27
C GLU A 71 -17.25 -1.03 -18.93
N GLU A 72 -15.93 -1.19 -18.78
CA GLU A 72 -15.18 -0.83 -17.57
C GLU A 72 -14.44 0.51 -17.69
N ARG A 73 -14.61 1.23 -18.80
CA ARG A 73 -14.05 2.57 -19.00
C ARG A 73 -14.64 3.57 -18.01
N GLY A 74 -13.78 4.37 -17.41
CA GLY A 74 -14.19 5.39 -16.45
C GLY A 74 -14.54 4.86 -15.06
N GLN A 75 -14.56 3.53 -14.83
CA GLN A 75 -14.78 3.01 -13.51
C GLN A 75 -13.58 3.29 -12.58
N LEU A 76 -13.90 3.65 -11.35
CA LEU A 76 -12.89 3.82 -10.31
C LEU A 76 -12.18 2.49 -10.03
N SER A 77 -10.86 2.57 -10.02
CA SER A 77 -9.95 1.46 -9.69
C SER A 77 -9.15 1.81 -8.45
N LEU A 78 -8.94 0.82 -7.58
CA LEU A 78 -8.08 0.92 -6.40
C LEU A 78 -7.09 -0.24 -6.43
N GLY A 79 -5.79 0.09 -6.43
CA GLY A 79 -4.77 -0.94 -6.53
C GLY A 79 -3.35 -0.41 -6.58
N LEU A 80 -2.45 -1.21 -7.16
CA LEU A 80 -1.05 -0.86 -7.33
C LEU A 80 -0.74 -0.47 -8.76
N HIS A 81 0.15 0.51 -8.96
CA HIS A 81 0.59 0.90 -10.29
C HIS A 81 1.26 -0.27 -11.05
N VAL A 82 0.91 -0.40 -12.31
CA VAL A 82 1.60 -1.30 -13.23
C VAL A 82 3.02 -0.76 -13.45
N ARG A 83 4.00 -1.65 -13.42
CA ARG A 83 5.40 -1.28 -13.63
C ARG A 83 5.58 -0.51 -14.94
N ARG A 84 6.17 0.69 -14.88
CA ARG A 84 6.40 1.61 -16.01
C ARG A 84 5.12 2.20 -16.64
N ARG A 85 3.98 2.11 -15.96
CA ARG A 85 2.71 2.68 -16.41
C ARG A 85 2.04 3.37 -15.22
N HIS A 86 2.18 4.68 -15.12
CA HIS A 86 1.70 5.45 -13.97
C HIS A 86 0.18 5.64 -13.93
N HIS A 87 -0.50 5.42 -15.05
CA HIS A 87 -1.96 5.58 -15.15
C HIS A 87 -2.73 4.27 -15.05
N ASP A 88 -2.05 3.12 -15.08
CA ASP A 88 -2.69 1.83 -15.01
C ASP A 88 -2.54 1.22 -13.62
N LEU A 89 -3.64 0.74 -13.06
CA LEU A 89 -3.67 0.06 -11.76
C LEU A 89 -3.98 -1.43 -11.92
N VAL A 90 -3.29 -2.25 -11.12
CA VAL A 90 -3.63 -3.65 -10.91
C VAL A 90 -4.57 -3.71 -9.72
N GLU A 91 -5.80 -4.13 -9.94
CA GLU A 91 -6.75 -4.39 -8.88
C GLU A 91 -6.35 -5.67 -8.12
N LEU A 92 -6.33 -5.56 -6.81
CA LEU A 92 -5.94 -6.67 -5.95
C LEU A 92 -7.18 -7.35 -5.38
N THR A 93 -7.14 -8.68 -5.36
CA THR A 93 -8.03 -9.54 -4.58
C THR A 93 -7.28 -10.18 -3.42
N GLU A 94 -5.96 -10.35 -3.58
CA GLU A 94 -5.03 -10.89 -2.59
C GLU A 94 -3.78 -10.01 -2.50
N CYS A 95 -3.18 -9.93 -1.33
CA CYS A 95 -1.93 -9.19 -1.11
C CYS A 95 -0.95 -10.01 -0.27
N PHE A 96 0.09 -10.52 -0.91
CA PHE A 96 1.16 -11.28 -0.23
C PHE A 96 2.28 -10.40 0.34
N LEU A 97 2.11 -9.08 0.35
CA LEU A 97 3.12 -8.12 0.80
C LEU A 97 2.84 -7.57 2.19
N LEU A 98 1.59 -7.12 2.45
CA LEU A 98 1.21 -6.52 3.74
C LEU A 98 0.69 -7.58 4.71
N ASN A 99 -0.47 -8.16 4.44
CA ASN A 99 -1.09 -9.20 5.26
C ASN A 99 -2.23 -9.86 4.46
N ASP A 100 -2.78 -10.97 4.98
CA ASP A 100 -3.86 -11.75 4.40
C ASP A 100 -5.16 -10.96 4.22
N TYR A 101 -5.47 -10.04 5.14
CA TYR A 101 -6.68 -9.21 5.06
C TYR A 101 -6.60 -8.10 3.99
N ALA A 102 -5.39 -7.70 3.58
CA ALA A 102 -5.21 -6.47 2.79
C ALA A 102 -5.87 -6.53 1.41
N GLY A 103 -5.84 -7.69 0.75
CA GLY A 103 -6.52 -7.87 -0.53
C GLY A 103 -8.03 -7.69 -0.42
N ARG A 104 -8.67 -8.35 0.58
CA ARG A 104 -10.10 -8.21 0.87
C ARG A 104 -10.47 -6.77 1.21
N LEU A 105 -9.69 -6.13 2.09
CA LEU A 105 -9.92 -4.74 2.47
C LEU A 105 -9.90 -3.80 1.26
N VAL A 106 -8.88 -3.93 0.39
CA VAL A 106 -8.76 -3.12 -0.84
C VAL A 106 -9.95 -3.37 -1.78
N ALA A 107 -10.38 -4.62 -1.93
CA ALA A 107 -11.53 -4.95 -2.75
C ALA A 107 -12.81 -4.31 -2.21
N LYS A 108 -13.05 -4.35 -0.90
CA LYS A 108 -14.21 -3.73 -0.25
C LYS A 108 -14.21 -2.20 -0.35
N MET A 109 -13.07 -1.57 -0.15
CA MET A 109 -12.94 -0.13 -0.34
C MET A 109 -13.21 0.26 -1.80
N ARG A 110 -12.74 -0.53 -2.77
CA ARG A 110 -13.01 -0.31 -4.19
C ARG A 110 -14.52 -0.42 -4.52
N GLU A 111 -15.21 -1.43 -4.00
CA GLU A 111 -16.66 -1.57 -4.14
C GLU A 111 -17.37 -0.34 -3.59
N PHE A 112 -17.04 0.08 -2.39
CA PHE A 112 -17.60 1.27 -1.74
C PHE A 112 -17.39 2.55 -2.58
N PHE A 113 -16.19 2.78 -3.10
CA PHE A 113 -15.94 3.95 -3.95
C PHE A 113 -16.71 3.90 -5.27
N ARG A 114 -16.85 2.73 -5.88
CA ARG A 114 -17.66 2.55 -7.09
C ARG A 114 -19.15 2.82 -6.84
N GLU A 115 -19.67 2.43 -5.69
CA GLU A 115 -21.04 2.75 -5.31
C GLU A 115 -21.26 4.26 -5.13
N LEU A 116 -20.30 4.97 -4.55
CA LEU A 116 -20.35 6.44 -4.43
C LEU A 116 -20.24 7.12 -5.79
N ASP A 117 -19.38 6.63 -6.66
CA ASP A 117 -19.21 7.12 -8.02
C ASP A 117 -20.49 6.96 -8.84
N ALA A 118 -21.11 5.78 -8.77
CA ALA A 118 -22.39 5.51 -9.42
C ALA A 118 -23.54 6.44 -8.91
N LYS A 119 -23.43 6.95 -7.68
CA LYS A 119 -24.34 7.96 -7.11
C LYS A 119 -23.95 9.40 -7.47
N GLY A 120 -22.91 9.61 -8.26
CA GLY A 120 -22.40 10.92 -8.67
C GLY A 120 -21.70 11.71 -7.55
N ARG A 121 -21.29 11.06 -6.44
CA ARG A 121 -20.62 11.73 -5.31
C ARG A 121 -19.10 11.87 -5.53
N ILE A 122 -18.52 11.06 -6.39
CA ILE A 122 -17.08 11.16 -6.74
C ILE A 122 -16.92 12.12 -7.92
N GLY A 123 -15.93 13.00 -7.83
CA GLY A 123 -15.61 14.00 -8.86
C GLY A 123 -15.62 15.42 -8.28
N GLU A 124 -16.79 16.09 -8.22
CA GLU A 124 -16.84 17.47 -7.76
C GLU A 124 -16.69 17.61 -6.23
N GLU A 125 -17.35 16.74 -5.46
CA GLU A 125 -17.39 16.81 -4.00
C GLU A 125 -16.29 15.99 -3.33
N ILE A 126 -15.96 14.82 -3.91
CA ILE A 126 -14.99 13.88 -3.36
C ILE A 126 -13.91 13.59 -4.38
N HIS A 127 -12.68 14.02 -4.13
CA HIS A 127 -11.52 13.73 -4.94
C HIS A 127 -10.55 12.82 -4.18
N LEU A 128 -10.59 11.54 -4.51
CA LEU A 128 -9.76 10.50 -3.90
C LEU A 128 -8.40 10.39 -4.61
N LEU A 129 -7.33 10.19 -3.85
CA LEU A 129 -5.96 10.04 -4.38
C LEU A 129 -5.38 8.65 -4.10
N SER A 130 -5.27 8.29 -2.85
CA SER A 130 -4.70 6.99 -2.44
C SER A 130 -5.11 6.62 -1.02
N ILE A 131 -4.86 5.37 -0.65
CA ILE A 131 -5.02 4.86 0.71
C ILE A 131 -3.70 4.30 1.18
N ILE A 132 -3.26 4.73 2.36
CA ILE A 132 -2.10 4.17 3.04
C ILE A 132 -2.59 3.28 4.17
N VAL A 133 -2.17 2.03 4.18
CA VAL A 133 -2.37 1.09 5.28
C VAL A 133 -1.03 0.84 5.95
N ARG A 134 -0.96 1.06 7.27
CA ARG A 134 0.19 0.72 8.11
C ARG A 134 -0.21 -0.35 9.11
N GLU A 135 0.69 -1.25 9.40
CA GLU A 135 0.48 -2.33 10.36
C GLU A 135 1.72 -2.54 11.20
N GLY A 136 1.57 -2.53 12.50
CA GLY A 136 2.57 -3.01 13.45
C GLY A 136 2.60 -4.54 13.45
N LYS A 137 3.70 -5.15 13.00
CA LYS A 137 3.77 -6.61 12.84
C LYS A 137 3.74 -7.38 14.16
N HIS A 138 4.22 -6.78 15.24
CA HIS A 138 4.21 -7.39 16.57
C HIS A 138 3.01 -6.95 17.39
N SER A 139 2.56 -5.70 17.24
CA SER A 139 1.39 -5.17 17.97
C SER A 139 0.06 -5.60 17.34
N GLY A 140 0.04 -5.87 16.04
CA GLY A 140 -1.17 -6.10 15.25
C GLY A 140 -2.01 -4.83 15.04
N GLU A 141 -1.53 -3.65 15.45
CA GLU A 141 -2.23 -2.38 15.31
C GLU A 141 -2.24 -1.93 13.85
N ILE A 142 -3.40 -1.46 13.40
CA ILE A 142 -3.61 -1.03 12.02
C ILE A 142 -4.01 0.44 12.01
N MET A 143 -3.32 1.20 11.16
CA MET A 143 -3.67 2.57 10.79
C MET A 143 -4.04 2.61 9.32
N VAL A 144 -5.17 3.24 9.01
CA VAL A 144 -5.58 3.53 7.63
C VAL A 144 -5.62 5.04 7.44
N ASN A 145 -4.95 5.54 6.42
CA ASN A 145 -4.96 6.95 6.07
C ASN A 145 -5.47 7.11 4.63
N LEU A 146 -6.58 7.81 4.48
CA LEU A 146 -7.15 8.16 3.18
C LEU A 146 -6.60 9.52 2.74
N LEU A 147 -6.02 9.58 1.55
CA LEU A 147 -5.50 10.79 0.92
C LEU A 147 -6.51 11.31 -0.09
N VAL A 148 -6.87 12.59 0.04
CA VAL A 148 -7.86 13.26 -0.81
C VAL A 148 -7.39 14.66 -1.21
N GLU A 149 -7.96 15.23 -2.28
CA GLU A 149 -7.90 16.68 -2.51
C GLU A 149 -9.04 17.38 -1.79
N ASN A 150 -10.26 16.82 -1.83
CA ASN A 150 -11.41 17.24 -1.03
C ASN A 150 -12.33 16.06 -0.73
N CYS A 151 -13.16 16.19 0.28
CA CYS A 151 -14.27 15.28 0.60
C CYS A 151 -15.29 15.98 1.52
N ASP A 152 -16.51 15.46 1.50
CA ASP A 152 -17.59 15.88 2.43
C ASP A 152 -17.49 15.12 3.78
N PRO A 153 -18.09 15.67 4.87
CA PRO A 153 -18.09 15.02 6.18
C PRO A 153 -18.83 13.68 6.20
N ASP A 154 -19.97 13.56 5.51
CA ASP A 154 -20.78 12.33 5.53
C ASP A 154 -20.00 11.17 4.94
N PHE A 155 -19.22 11.42 3.88
CA PHE A 155 -18.31 10.43 3.31
C PHE A 155 -17.30 9.90 4.33
N THR A 156 -16.74 10.78 5.18
CA THR A 156 -15.73 10.33 6.16
C THR A 156 -16.32 9.38 7.20
N ASP A 157 -17.55 9.60 7.61
CA ASP A 157 -18.25 8.74 8.58
C ASP A 157 -18.59 7.37 7.97
N GLU A 158 -19.11 7.36 6.73
CA GLU A 158 -19.37 6.13 5.96
C GLU A 158 -18.06 5.31 5.76
N PHE A 159 -16.95 5.98 5.43
CA PHE A 159 -15.65 5.33 5.24
C PHE A 159 -15.11 4.73 6.55
N VAL A 160 -15.20 5.46 7.67
CA VAL A 160 -14.80 4.94 8.99
C VAL A 160 -15.63 3.71 9.35
N GLN A 161 -16.95 3.75 9.11
CA GLN A 161 -17.82 2.62 9.41
C GLN A 161 -17.46 1.39 8.57
N LEU A 162 -17.21 1.55 7.27
CA LEU A 162 -16.71 0.48 6.39
C LEU A 162 -15.46 -0.19 6.96
N LEU A 163 -14.47 0.60 7.37
CA LEU A 163 -13.20 0.08 7.90
C LEU A 163 -13.40 -0.69 9.21
N ARG A 164 -14.27 -0.20 10.10
CA ARG A 164 -14.59 -0.86 11.37
C ARG A 164 -15.28 -2.20 11.15
N ASP A 165 -16.17 -2.28 10.17
CA ASP A 165 -16.88 -3.51 9.84
C ASP A 165 -15.96 -4.55 9.20
N GLU A 166 -15.12 -4.15 8.25
CA GLU A 166 -14.20 -5.04 7.55
C GLU A 166 -13.02 -5.51 8.42
N LEU A 167 -12.60 -4.70 9.39
CA LEU A 167 -11.49 -4.99 10.28
C LEU A 167 -11.94 -5.32 11.72
N LYS A 168 -13.21 -5.69 11.93
CA LYS A 168 -13.76 -6.02 13.26
C LYS A 168 -12.98 -7.11 14.00
N ASP A 169 -12.40 -8.08 13.27
CA ASP A 169 -11.60 -9.17 13.80
C ASP A 169 -10.09 -8.83 13.85
N ARG A 170 -9.73 -7.58 13.61
CA ARG A 170 -8.37 -7.03 13.62
C ARG A 170 -8.29 -5.84 14.54
N LYS A 171 -7.09 -5.41 14.84
CA LYS A 171 -6.84 -4.26 15.73
C LYS A 171 -6.75 -2.97 14.91
N LEU A 172 -7.87 -2.55 14.30
CA LEU A 172 -7.94 -1.19 13.72
C LEU A 172 -7.78 -0.20 14.88
N THR A 173 -6.74 0.62 14.84
CA THR A 173 -6.38 1.54 15.92
C THR A 173 -6.59 2.99 15.51
N SER A 174 -6.27 3.33 14.26
CA SER A 174 -6.32 4.73 13.78
C SER A 174 -6.89 4.81 12.39
N VAL A 175 -7.76 5.80 12.15
CA VAL A 175 -8.21 6.19 10.81
C VAL A 175 -7.95 7.68 10.61
N TYR A 176 -7.16 8.00 9.59
CA TYR A 176 -6.78 9.35 9.23
C TYR A 176 -7.34 9.76 7.87
N LEU A 177 -7.57 11.05 7.73
CA LEU A 177 -7.74 11.73 6.47
C LEU A 177 -6.60 12.71 6.27
N THR A 178 -5.92 12.61 5.13
CA THR A 178 -4.92 13.59 4.71
C THR A 178 -5.44 14.34 3.48
N GLN A 179 -5.78 15.60 3.65
CA GLN A 179 -6.12 16.47 2.54
C GLN A 179 -4.86 17.08 1.92
N ILE A 180 -4.70 16.91 0.61
CA ILE A 180 -3.58 17.47 -0.16
C ILE A 180 -4.05 18.69 -0.93
N ILE A 181 -3.55 19.86 -0.57
CA ILE A 181 -3.88 21.13 -1.21
C ILE A 181 -2.78 21.51 -2.17
N ASN A 182 -3.10 21.51 -3.45
CA ASN A 182 -2.18 21.88 -4.52
C ASN A 182 -2.25 23.40 -4.78
N PHE A 183 -1.10 24.07 -4.71
CA PHE A 183 -0.96 25.47 -5.09
C PHE A 183 -0.09 25.57 -6.35
N LYS A 184 -0.59 26.25 -7.38
CA LYS A 184 0.19 26.48 -8.60
C LYS A 184 1.50 27.21 -8.28
N GLY A 185 2.64 26.59 -8.57
CA GLY A 185 3.97 27.17 -8.35
C GLY A 185 4.44 27.22 -6.90
N ARG A 186 3.81 26.52 -5.96
CA ARG A 186 4.21 26.43 -4.54
C ARG A 186 4.26 24.95 -4.09
N PRO A 187 4.99 24.65 -2.99
CA PRO A 187 4.92 23.35 -2.37
C PRO A 187 3.49 22.97 -1.97
N LYS A 188 3.15 21.69 -2.13
CA LYS A 188 1.88 21.14 -1.65
C LYS A 188 1.78 21.33 -0.13
N LYS A 189 0.58 21.68 0.34
CA LYS A 189 0.25 21.65 1.77
C LYS A 189 -0.58 20.41 2.07
N THR A 190 -0.37 19.83 3.24
CA THR A 190 -1.14 18.70 3.74
C THR A 190 -1.81 19.09 5.04
N HIS A 191 -3.08 18.70 5.19
CA HIS A 191 -3.81 18.75 6.45
C HIS A 191 -4.20 17.34 6.85
N GLU A 192 -3.73 16.92 8.00
CA GLU A 192 -4.06 15.62 8.57
C GLU A 192 -5.12 15.77 9.66
N ARG A 193 -6.12 14.93 9.62
CA ARG A 193 -7.20 14.88 10.61
C ARG A 193 -7.42 13.43 11.04
N LEU A 194 -7.38 13.18 12.34
CA LEU A 194 -7.82 11.93 12.92
C LEU A 194 -9.35 11.85 12.79
N LEU A 195 -9.84 10.82 12.10
CA LEU A 195 -11.27 10.56 11.93
C LEU A 195 -11.80 9.66 13.04
N TRP A 196 -10.99 8.68 13.45
CA TRP A 196 -11.39 7.71 14.46
C TRP A 196 -10.18 7.04 15.12
N GLY A 197 -10.34 6.68 16.40
CA GLY A 197 -9.38 5.89 17.19
C GLY A 197 -8.28 6.72 17.82
N GLU A 198 -7.11 6.09 17.98
CA GLU A 198 -5.95 6.68 18.64
C GLU A 198 -5.06 7.43 17.65
N PRO A 199 -4.32 8.45 18.09
CA PRO A 199 -3.47 9.25 17.20
C PRO A 199 -2.25 8.50 16.68
N LEU A 200 -1.82 7.43 17.33
CA LEU A 200 -0.62 6.67 16.99
C LEU A 200 -0.91 5.17 17.01
N ILE A 201 -0.14 4.43 16.27
CA ILE A 201 -0.01 2.98 16.41
C ILE A 201 1.37 2.64 16.96
N HIS A 202 1.46 1.54 17.68
CA HIS A 202 2.69 1.09 18.33
C HIS A 202 3.29 -0.11 17.61
N GLU A 203 4.60 -0.19 17.64
CA GLU A 203 5.34 -1.35 17.16
C GLU A 203 6.47 -1.69 18.14
N GLY A 204 6.80 -2.96 18.25
CA GLY A 204 7.86 -3.45 19.13
C GLY A 204 8.89 -4.27 18.36
N LEU A 205 10.16 -3.96 18.54
CA LEU A 205 11.26 -4.78 18.01
C LEU A 205 11.95 -5.52 19.17
N ARG A 206 11.85 -6.84 19.18
CA ARG A 206 12.55 -7.67 20.16
C ARG A 206 13.99 -7.92 19.72
N LEU A 207 14.93 -7.53 20.56
CA LEU A 207 16.35 -7.77 20.38
C LEU A 207 16.74 -9.18 20.90
N GLU A 208 17.91 -9.70 20.46
CA GLU A 208 18.43 -11.01 20.88
C GLU A 208 18.63 -11.12 22.40
N ASN A 209 18.96 -10.02 23.06
CA ASN A 209 19.11 -9.94 24.51
C ASN A 209 17.78 -9.88 25.28
N GLY A 210 16.64 -10.07 24.59
CA GLY A 210 15.29 -10.04 25.17
C GLY A 210 14.70 -8.65 25.38
N LYS A 211 15.45 -7.57 25.19
CA LYS A 211 14.97 -6.19 25.27
C LYS A 211 14.01 -5.91 24.10
N VAL A 212 12.92 -5.20 24.38
CA VAL A 212 11.98 -4.73 23.36
C VAL A 212 12.15 -3.23 23.19
N LEU A 213 12.43 -2.80 21.95
CA LEU A 213 12.38 -1.39 21.57
C LEU A 213 10.96 -1.06 21.13
N GLN A 214 10.38 0.01 21.68
CA GLN A 214 9.05 0.49 21.35
C GLN A 214 9.16 1.65 20.36
N PHE A 215 8.26 1.66 19.37
CA PHE A 215 8.14 2.71 18.35
C PHE A 215 6.69 3.19 18.30
N GLU A 216 6.53 4.48 18.12
CA GLU A 216 5.26 5.14 17.82
C GLU A 216 5.27 5.58 16.36
N LEU A 217 4.18 5.32 15.63
CA LEU A 217 4.03 5.58 14.21
C LEU A 217 2.78 6.41 13.93
#